data_daf4f2a3ce1335b4fcbee47ed56582a3
#
_entry.id   daf4f2a3ce1335b4fcbee47ed56582a3
#
_cell.length_a   1.000
_cell.length_b   1.000
_cell.length_c   1.000
_cell.angle_alpha   90.00
_cell.angle_beta   90.00
_cell.angle_gamma   90.00
#
_symmetry.space_group_name_H-M   'P 1'
#
loop_
_entity.id
_entity.type
_entity.pdbx_description
1 polymer ?
#
loop_
_entity_poly.entity_id
_entity_poly.type
_entity_poly.pdbx_seq_one_letter_code
_entity_poly.pdbx_strand_id
1 'polypeptide(L)'
;MLRPLAISAGDPAGVGPAVTAAALAQCLGSDRALVYGDAAWMERAFLRYGFESTTRIQPGEAKRLQAGEVGLVHVADWPLTMVQARAPTIDGGGVQCAALERACDACIDGTARAIVTGPVSKEAVSLSGVSFRGQTEHLARRAGVNVENVTMMFLGPRLKVALVATHWAIKRVPSTVTPGHIERTVRHLTDALSRWSPGVKPLRIQVSGLNPHAGEGGLLGTEEETIIGPTLDELRDEAPYSSGDVELIGPTPAEAAFRYAADGRAHGVVAM
;
A
#
# COMPACT_ATOMS: atom_id res chain seq x y z
N MET A 1 4.59 22.63 -5.69
CA MET A 1 5.16 21.35 -6.15
C MET A 1 4.78 20.24 -5.18
N LEU A 2 4.39 19.03 -5.66
CA LEU A 2 4.11 17.91 -4.80
C LEU A 2 5.40 17.48 -4.07
N ARG A 3 5.28 17.00 -2.82
CA ARG A 3 6.41 16.40 -2.10
C ARG A 3 6.90 15.14 -2.83
N PRO A 4 8.19 14.75 -2.72
CA PRO A 4 8.73 13.57 -3.37
C PRO A 4 8.09 12.27 -2.83
N LEU A 5 8.27 11.17 -3.54
CA LEU A 5 8.06 9.81 -3.02
C LEU A 5 9.27 9.39 -2.19
N ALA A 6 9.05 8.71 -1.06
CA ALA A 6 10.11 8.01 -0.33
C ALA A 6 10.15 6.55 -0.78
N ILE A 7 11.32 6.05 -1.17
CA ILE A 7 11.47 4.71 -1.71
C ILE A 7 12.55 3.98 -0.92
N SER A 8 12.22 2.86 -0.28
CA SER A 8 13.23 1.97 0.26
C SER A 8 13.80 1.08 -0.85
N ALA A 9 15.12 1.02 -0.98
CA ALA A 9 15.77 0.30 -2.07
C ALA A 9 15.58 -1.24 -2.01
N GLY A 10 15.14 -1.77 -0.87
CA GLY A 10 14.91 -3.20 -0.66
C GLY A 10 16.18 -3.98 -0.32
N ASP A 11 16.14 -5.30 -0.57
CA ASP A 11 17.25 -6.21 -0.24
C ASP A 11 18.46 -5.97 -1.16
N PRO A 12 19.63 -5.61 -0.59
CA PRO A 12 20.85 -5.40 -1.38
C PRO A 12 21.38 -6.67 -2.08
N ALA A 13 21.14 -7.85 -1.52
CA ALA A 13 21.51 -9.12 -2.11
C ALA A 13 20.50 -9.68 -3.11
N GLY A 14 19.32 -9.06 -3.17
CA GLY A 14 18.21 -9.46 -4.03
C GLY A 14 18.05 -8.55 -5.25
N VAL A 15 16.82 -8.49 -5.76
CA VAL A 15 16.46 -7.69 -6.94
C VAL A 15 16.09 -6.24 -6.61
N GLY A 16 16.05 -5.88 -5.31
CA GLY A 16 15.57 -4.58 -4.83
C GLY A 16 16.19 -3.39 -5.54
N PRO A 17 17.52 -3.23 -5.52
CA PRO A 17 18.19 -2.09 -6.17
C PRO A 17 17.92 -2.01 -7.67
N ALA A 18 17.92 -3.16 -8.37
CA ALA A 18 17.69 -3.21 -9.82
C ALA A 18 16.24 -2.84 -10.17
N VAL A 19 15.27 -3.38 -9.44
CA VAL A 19 13.84 -3.09 -9.66
C VAL A 19 13.54 -1.62 -9.35
N THR A 20 14.08 -1.09 -8.26
CA THR A 20 13.92 0.33 -7.89
C THR A 20 14.46 1.26 -8.98
N ALA A 21 15.68 1.00 -9.46
CA ALA A 21 16.29 1.82 -10.49
C ALA A 21 15.55 1.72 -11.83
N ALA A 22 15.18 0.50 -12.26
CA ALA A 22 14.44 0.27 -13.49
C ALA A 22 13.05 0.94 -13.48
N ALA A 23 12.33 0.80 -12.38
CA ALA A 23 10.99 1.39 -12.24
C ALA A 23 11.05 2.92 -12.29
N LEU A 24 11.97 3.55 -11.57
CA LEU A 24 12.11 5.01 -11.59
C LEU A 24 12.58 5.52 -12.93
N ALA A 25 13.51 4.84 -13.60
CA ALA A 25 13.94 5.22 -14.94
C ALA A 25 12.80 5.21 -15.96
N GLN A 26 11.80 4.34 -15.79
CA GLN A 26 10.66 4.22 -16.69
C GLN A 26 9.45 5.05 -16.29
N CYS A 27 9.19 5.20 -14.99
CA CYS A 27 7.89 5.66 -14.49
C CYS A 27 7.95 6.98 -13.73
N LEU A 28 9.13 7.53 -13.39
CA LEU A 28 9.23 8.74 -12.56
C LEU A 28 8.57 9.96 -13.23
N GLY A 29 8.75 10.12 -14.55
CA GLY A 29 8.20 11.25 -15.30
C GLY A 29 8.66 12.58 -14.71
N SER A 30 7.73 13.46 -14.39
CA SER A 30 8.00 14.75 -13.73
C SER A 30 7.96 14.68 -12.19
N ASP A 31 7.75 13.50 -11.61
CA ASP A 31 7.78 13.33 -10.17
C ASP A 31 9.20 13.43 -9.62
N ARG A 32 9.32 13.43 -8.30
CA ARG A 32 10.58 13.41 -7.56
C ARG A 32 10.57 12.26 -6.59
N ALA A 33 11.71 11.63 -6.38
CA ALA A 33 11.84 10.54 -5.43
C ALA A 33 13.07 10.72 -4.53
N LEU A 34 12.96 10.23 -3.29
CA LEU A 34 14.06 10.02 -2.35
C LEU A 34 14.26 8.51 -2.22
N VAL A 35 15.40 8.01 -2.63
CA VAL A 35 15.74 6.59 -2.53
C VAL A 35 16.67 6.37 -1.34
N TYR A 36 16.24 5.56 -0.40
CA TYR A 36 16.93 5.22 0.83
C TYR A 36 17.66 3.89 0.69
N GLY A 37 18.99 3.91 0.87
CA GLY A 37 19.85 2.74 0.73
C GLY A 37 21.32 3.12 0.75
N ASP A 38 22.18 2.34 0.13
CA ASP A 38 23.55 2.75 -0.18
C ASP A 38 23.55 3.65 -1.42
N ALA A 39 23.87 4.93 -1.23
CA ALA A 39 23.82 5.91 -2.32
C ALA A 39 24.75 5.55 -3.49
N ALA A 40 25.94 5.00 -3.21
CA ALA A 40 26.90 4.63 -4.25
C ALA A 40 26.43 3.41 -5.06
N TRP A 41 25.84 2.42 -4.41
CA TRP A 41 25.25 1.27 -5.10
C TRP A 41 24.01 1.66 -5.90
N MET A 42 23.15 2.50 -5.34
CA MET A 42 21.97 2.96 -6.07
C MET A 42 22.32 3.82 -7.28
N GLU A 43 23.30 4.72 -7.17
CA GLU A 43 23.80 5.49 -8.30
C GLU A 43 24.27 4.58 -9.46
N ARG A 44 25.06 3.54 -9.15
CA ARG A 44 25.47 2.53 -10.13
C ARG A 44 24.29 1.76 -10.73
N ALA A 45 23.29 1.44 -9.89
CA ALA A 45 22.09 0.76 -10.37
C ALA A 45 21.31 1.64 -11.35
N PHE A 46 21.14 2.93 -11.08
CA PHE A 46 20.49 3.89 -11.98
C PHE A 46 21.23 4.04 -13.32
N LEU A 47 22.55 4.18 -13.29
CA LEU A 47 23.38 4.27 -14.51
C LEU A 47 23.20 3.06 -15.42
N ARG A 48 23.01 1.85 -14.89
CA ARG A 48 22.73 0.64 -15.68
C ARG A 48 21.44 0.73 -16.49
N TYR A 49 20.47 1.54 -16.06
CA TYR A 49 19.20 1.77 -16.75
C TYR A 49 19.15 3.09 -17.50
N GLY A 50 20.33 3.73 -17.72
CA GLY A 50 20.43 4.99 -18.46
C GLY A 50 19.81 6.19 -17.75
N PHE A 51 19.66 6.14 -16.43
CA PHE A 51 19.11 7.24 -15.65
C PHE A 51 20.22 7.97 -14.90
N GLU A 52 20.52 9.20 -15.33
CA GLU A 52 21.61 10.01 -14.83
C GLU A 52 21.19 11.12 -13.86
N SER A 53 19.88 11.43 -13.80
CA SER A 53 19.32 12.51 -12.97
C SER A 53 19.23 12.10 -11.49
N THR A 54 20.36 11.71 -10.90
CA THR A 54 20.50 11.35 -9.49
C THR A 54 21.41 12.33 -8.77
N THR A 55 21.06 12.65 -7.52
CA THR A 55 21.83 13.55 -6.64
C THR A 55 21.91 12.98 -5.24
N ARG A 56 23.10 12.88 -4.65
CA ARG A 56 23.24 12.51 -3.24
C ARG A 56 22.84 13.66 -2.36
N ILE A 57 21.85 13.44 -1.48
CA ILE A 57 21.28 14.49 -0.62
C ILE A 57 20.95 13.98 0.76
N GLN A 58 20.76 14.90 1.70
CA GLN A 58 20.10 14.61 2.97
C GLN A 58 18.57 14.78 2.83
N PRO A 59 17.74 14.11 3.64
CA PRO A 59 16.28 14.21 3.57
C PRO A 59 15.77 15.66 3.64
N GLY A 60 16.34 16.49 4.51
CA GLY A 60 15.99 17.91 4.65
C GLY A 60 16.24 18.76 3.39
N GLU A 61 17.03 18.27 2.46
CA GLU A 61 17.34 18.94 1.19
C GLU A 61 16.40 18.56 0.04
N ALA A 62 15.38 17.75 0.30
CA ALA A 62 14.41 17.26 -0.70
C ALA A 62 13.78 18.36 -1.57
N LYS A 63 13.69 19.58 -1.05
CA LYS A 63 13.18 20.75 -1.79
C LYS A 63 14.09 21.20 -2.94
N ARG A 64 15.37 20.80 -2.95
CA ARG A 64 16.33 21.14 -4.02
C ARG A 64 16.13 20.31 -5.28
N LEU A 65 15.47 19.14 -5.16
CA LEU A 65 15.22 18.27 -6.31
C LEU A 65 14.32 18.95 -7.34
N GLN A 66 14.72 18.87 -8.60
CA GLN A 66 13.92 19.29 -9.73
C GLN A 66 12.94 18.18 -10.17
N ALA A 67 12.01 18.53 -11.05
CA ALA A 67 11.11 17.55 -11.66
C ALA A 67 11.93 16.49 -12.42
N GLY A 68 11.60 15.23 -12.24
CA GLY A 68 12.31 14.09 -12.84
C GLY A 68 13.62 13.69 -12.15
N GLU A 69 13.96 14.28 -11.00
CA GLU A 69 15.19 13.95 -10.28
C GLU A 69 14.96 12.95 -9.14
N VAL A 70 16.00 12.17 -8.87
CA VAL A 70 16.09 11.24 -7.74
C VAL A 70 17.16 11.68 -6.75
N GLY A 71 16.76 11.94 -5.51
CA GLY A 71 17.66 12.13 -4.39
C GLY A 71 18.08 10.78 -3.78
N LEU A 72 19.38 10.53 -3.74
CA LEU A 72 19.93 9.33 -3.11
C LEU A 72 20.28 9.66 -1.65
N VAL A 73 19.52 9.10 -0.72
CA VAL A 73 19.72 9.24 0.72
C VAL A 73 20.51 8.04 1.23
N HIS A 74 21.75 8.30 1.63
CA HIS A 74 22.60 7.24 2.17
C HIS A 74 22.11 6.84 3.57
N VAL A 75 21.89 5.56 3.77
CA VAL A 75 21.44 4.97 5.05
C VAL A 75 22.53 4.11 5.67
N ALA A 76 23.15 3.25 4.88
CA ALA A 76 24.23 2.36 5.29
C ALA A 76 25.02 1.86 4.08
N ASP A 77 26.29 1.54 4.29
CA ASP A 77 27.14 0.93 3.27
C ASP A 77 26.72 -0.52 2.98
N TRP A 78 26.77 -0.89 1.70
CA TRP A 78 26.55 -2.26 1.26
C TRP A 78 27.86 -2.87 0.75
N PRO A 79 28.62 -3.58 1.60
CA PRO A 79 29.84 -4.26 1.17
C PRO A 79 29.58 -5.24 0.02
N LEU A 80 30.55 -5.40 -0.87
CA LEU A 80 30.40 -6.29 -2.03
C LEU A 80 30.05 -7.73 -1.61
N THR A 81 30.58 -8.20 -0.48
CA THR A 81 30.25 -9.50 0.10
C THR A 81 28.78 -9.66 0.45
N MET A 82 28.13 -8.58 0.95
CA MET A 82 26.69 -8.55 1.21
C MET A 82 25.89 -8.61 -0.08
N VAL A 83 26.22 -7.76 -1.05
CA VAL A 83 25.48 -7.66 -2.33
C VAL A 83 25.59 -8.97 -3.15
N GLN A 84 26.74 -9.67 -3.05
CA GLN A 84 26.99 -10.93 -3.75
C GLN A 84 26.64 -12.19 -2.96
N ALA A 85 26.13 -12.06 -1.75
CA ALA A 85 25.86 -13.19 -0.86
C ALA A 85 24.90 -14.21 -1.46
N ARG A 86 23.95 -13.78 -2.30
CA ARG A 86 22.89 -14.60 -2.91
C ARG A 86 22.08 -15.41 -1.89
N ALA A 87 22.15 -15.02 -0.63
CA ALA A 87 21.48 -15.64 0.51
C ALA A 87 21.15 -14.57 1.56
N PRO A 88 20.14 -14.79 2.40
CA PRO A 88 19.83 -13.92 3.53
C PRO A 88 21.03 -13.80 4.48
N THR A 89 21.35 -12.57 4.87
CA THR A 89 22.43 -12.28 5.85
C THR A 89 21.91 -11.36 6.95
N ILE A 90 22.52 -11.43 8.14
CA ILE A 90 22.17 -10.57 9.28
C ILE A 90 22.34 -9.08 8.89
N ASP A 91 23.48 -8.74 8.31
CA ASP A 91 23.79 -7.36 7.91
C ASP A 91 22.85 -6.89 6.81
N GLY A 92 22.57 -7.75 5.79
CA GLY A 92 21.60 -7.49 4.75
C GLY A 92 20.19 -7.23 5.30
N GLY A 93 19.79 -7.97 6.34
CA GLY A 93 18.54 -7.75 7.05
C GLY A 93 18.48 -6.39 7.74
N GLY A 94 19.53 -6.03 8.44
CA GLY A 94 19.63 -4.74 9.14
C GLY A 94 19.56 -3.55 8.21
N VAL A 95 20.32 -3.53 7.12
CA VAL A 95 20.38 -2.38 6.21
C VAL A 95 19.07 -2.18 5.42
N GLN A 96 18.41 -3.26 5.00
CA GLN A 96 17.13 -3.13 4.31
C GLN A 96 15.99 -2.67 5.25
N CYS A 97 16.03 -3.10 6.52
CA CYS A 97 15.10 -2.63 7.54
C CYS A 97 15.32 -1.14 7.84
N ALA A 98 16.57 -0.72 8.02
CA ALA A 98 16.92 0.69 8.22
C ALA A 98 16.48 1.59 7.05
N ALA A 99 16.65 1.13 5.81
CA ALA A 99 16.17 1.86 4.63
C ALA A 99 14.64 2.00 4.61
N LEU A 100 13.91 0.94 4.98
CA LEU A 100 12.46 0.95 5.09
C LEU A 100 11.99 1.93 6.17
N GLU A 101 12.61 1.91 7.34
CA GLU A 101 12.28 2.80 8.45
C GLU A 101 12.55 4.28 8.14
N ARG A 102 13.72 4.58 7.53
CA ARG A 102 14.05 5.96 7.15
C ARG A 102 13.10 6.51 6.07
N ALA A 103 12.68 5.67 5.12
CA ALA A 103 11.67 6.05 4.14
C ALA A 103 10.29 6.30 4.78
N CYS A 104 9.92 5.50 5.80
CA CYS A 104 8.71 5.70 6.58
C CYS A 104 8.76 7.02 7.37
N ASP A 105 9.87 7.28 8.07
CA ASP A 105 10.07 8.51 8.85
C ASP A 105 9.89 9.76 7.98
N ALA A 106 10.39 9.74 6.74
CA ALA A 106 10.21 10.85 5.80
C ALA A 106 8.74 11.10 5.41
N CYS A 107 7.89 10.09 5.50
CA CYS A 107 6.45 10.27 5.33
C CYS A 107 5.80 10.82 6.61
N ILE A 108 6.23 10.36 7.78
CA ILE A 108 5.71 10.79 9.08
C ILE A 108 6.04 12.27 9.32
N ASP A 109 7.28 12.69 9.04
CA ASP A 109 7.72 14.09 9.23
C ASP A 109 7.27 15.04 8.10
N GLY A 110 6.62 14.49 7.06
CA GLY A 110 6.09 15.25 5.94
C GLY A 110 7.11 15.64 4.88
N THR A 111 8.33 15.13 4.91
CA THR A 111 9.34 15.29 3.85
C THR A 111 8.89 14.64 2.56
N ALA A 112 8.28 13.47 2.64
CA ALA A 112 7.70 12.74 1.51
C ALA A 112 6.17 12.64 1.61
N ARG A 113 5.49 12.41 0.46
CA ARG A 113 4.03 12.29 0.40
C ARG A 113 3.51 10.85 0.50
N ALA A 114 4.35 9.88 0.18
CA ALA A 114 4.03 8.46 0.24
C ALA A 114 5.30 7.63 0.24
N ILE A 115 5.23 6.42 0.78
CA ILE A 115 6.31 5.43 0.72
C ILE A 115 6.03 4.40 -0.37
N VAL A 116 7.07 4.05 -1.14
CA VAL A 116 7.11 2.91 -2.04
C VAL A 116 8.20 1.97 -1.55
N THR A 117 7.85 0.71 -1.33
CA THR A 117 8.79 -0.26 -0.76
C THR A 117 9.39 -1.17 -1.82
N GLY A 118 10.71 -1.23 -1.88
CA GLY A 118 11.42 -2.26 -2.62
C GLY A 118 11.21 -3.64 -1.98
N PRO A 119 11.44 -4.74 -2.72
CA PRO A 119 11.32 -6.09 -2.19
C PRO A 119 12.34 -6.36 -1.10
N VAL A 120 11.88 -6.91 0.02
CA VAL A 120 12.71 -7.25 1.19
C VAL A 120 12.76 -8.75 1.42
N SER A 121 13.86 -9.25 1.95
CA SER A 121 13.98 -10.61 2.47
C SER A 121 13.49 -10.65 3.91
N LYS A 122 12.30 -11.25 4.13
CA LYS A 122 11.77 -11.44 5.49
C LYS A 122 12.70 -12.25 6.37
N GLU A 123 13.33 -13.26 5.78
CA GLU A 123 14.31 -14.12 6.47
C GLU A 123 15.51 -13.32 6.94
N ALA A 124 16.13 -12.52 6.06
CA ALA A 124 17.27 -11.67 6.43
C ALA A 124 16.92 -10.68 7.54
N VAL A 125 15.76 -10.00 7.43
CA VAL A 125 15.30 -9.06 8.47
C VAL A 125 15.06 -9.77 9.80
N SER A 126 14.48 -10.97 9.78
CA SER A 126 14.28 -11.75 11.01
C SER A 126 15.62 -12.20 11.62
N LEU A 127 16.59 -12.61 10.80
CA LEU A 127 17.95 -12.95 11.23
C LEU A 127 18.66 -11.77 11.91
N SER A 128 18.39 -10.53 11.49
CA SER A 128 18.95 -9.33 12.13
C SER A 128 18.36 -9.01 13.52
N GLY A 129 17.46 -9.86 14.03
CA GLY A 129 16.84 -9.70 15.35
C GLY A 129 15.58 -8.82 15.36
N VAL A 130 15.15 -8.31 14.20
CA VAL A 130 13.94 -7.52 14.09
C VAL A 130 12.71 -8.42 14.00
N SER A 131 11.70 -8.19 14.87
CA SER A 131 10.41 -8.88 14.77
C SER A 131 9.66 -8.39 13.53
N PHE A 132 9.78 -9.14 12.43
CA PHE A 132 9.26 -8.74 11.12
C PHE A 132 8.27 -9.76 10.55
N ARG A 133 6.98 -9.47 10.66
CA ARG A 133 5.91 -10.28 10.02
C ARG A 133 5.73 -9.92 8.55
N GLY A 134 5.88 -8.63 8.22
CA GLY A 134 5.78 -8.08 6.89
C GLY A 134 5.98 -6.57 6.91
N GLN A 135 6.09 -5.97 5.74
CA GLN A 135 6.29 -4.52 5.60
C GLN A 135 5.08 -3.74 6.15
N THR A 136 3.86 -4.20 5.91
CA THR A 136 2.63 -3.53 6.35
C THR A 136 2.59 -3.37 7.86
N GLU A 137 2.79 -4.45 8.61
CA GLU A 137 2.76 -4.43 10.07
C GLU A 137 3.94 -3.65 10.65
N HIS A 138 5.10 -3.72 10.00
CA HIS A 138 6.29 -2.99 10.41
C HIS A 138 6.09 -1.48 10.25
N LEU A 139 5.60 -1.04 9.09
CA LEU A 139 5.30 0.36 8.79
C LEU A 139 4.18 0.92 9.68
N ALA A 140 3.12 0.16 9.91
CA ALA A 140 2.04 0.56 10.81
C ALA A 140 2.58 0.85 12.22
N ARG A 141 3.37 -0.07 12.79
CA ARG A 141 4.00 0.12 14.10
C ARG A 141 4.92 1.33 14.12
N ARG A 142 5.75 1.51 13.07
CA ARG A 142 6.65 2.68 12.97
C ARG A 142 5.88 3.99 12.94
N ALA A 143 4.75 4.03 12.26
CA ALA A 143 3.86 5.18 12.16
C ALA A 143 2.96 5.39 13.39
N GLY A 144 3.05 4.54 14.42
CA GLY A 144 2.17 4.61 15.59
C GLY A 144 0.71 4.25 15.29
N VAL A 145 0.46 3.55 14.17
CA VAL A 145 -0.86 3.11 13.75
C VAL A 145 -1.11 1.69 14.25
N ASN A 146 -2.28 1.44 14.85
CA ASN A 146 -2.67 0.07 15.16
C ASN A 146 -2.82 -0.72 13.84
N VAL A 147 -2.21 -1.89 13.77
CA VAL A 147 -2.26 -2.78 12.58
C VAL A 147 -3.70 -3.12 12.19
N GLU A 148 -4.59 -3.24 13.17
CA GLU A 148 -6.03 -3.43 12.96
C GLU A 148 -6.68 -2.27 12.16
N ASN A 149 -6.08 -1.09 12.15
CA ASN A 149 -6.54 0.09 11.41
C ASN A 149 -5.87 0.26 10.04
N VAL A 150 -5.29 -0.80 9.49
CA VAL A 150 -4.71 -0.79 8.15
C VAL A 150 -5.61 -1.55 7.19
N THR A 151 -5.85 -0.99 6.00
CA THR A 151 -6.63 -1.64 4.95
C THR A 151 -5.74 -1.91 3.73
N MET A 152 -5.73 -3.15 3.28
CA MET A 152 -5.08 -3.52 2.03
C MET A 152 -5.96 -3.14 0.84
N MET A 153 -5.39 -2.46 -0.15
CA MET A 153 -6.10 -2.04 -1.36
C MET A 153 -5.31 -2.41 -2.61
N PHE A 154 -6.02 -2.87 -3.63
CA PHE A 154 -5.51 -3.01 -5.00
C PHE A 154 -6.08 -1.88 -5.85
N LEU A 155 -5.21 -1.07 -6.41
CA LEU A 155 -5.57 0.19 -7.04
C LEU A 155 -5.05 0.21 -8.47
N GLY A 156 -5.89 -0.27 -9.37
CA GLY A 156 -5.64 -0.24 -10.79
C GLY A 156 -6.47 0.83 -11.52
N PRO A 157 -6.15 1.15 -12.77
CA PRO A 157 -6.90 2.16 -13.54
C PRO A 157 -8.36 1.77 -13.77
N ARG A 158 -8.65 0.47 -13.93
CA ARG A 158 -10.00 -0.05 -14.18
C ARG A 158 -10.71 -0.57 -12.94
N LEU A 159 -9.95 -1.07 -11.96
CA LEU A 159 -10.51 -1.73 -10.80
C LEU A 159 -9.78 -1.27 -9.54
N LYS A 160 -10.54 -0.88 -8.53
CA LYS A 160 -10.05 -0.50 -7.20
C LYS A 160 -10.79 -1.33 -6.16
N VAL A 161 -10.03 -2.07 -5.37
CA VAL A 161 -10.57 -3.04 -4.40
C VAL A 161 -9.93 -2.83 -3.05
N ALA A 162 -10.75 -2.71 -2.01
CA ALA A 162 -10.32 -2.74 -0.61
C ALA A 162 -10.76 -4.05 0.04
N LEU A 163 -9.90 -4.67 0.84
CA LEU A 163 -10.15 -5.96 1.47
C LEU A 163 -10.53 -5.81 2.94
N VAL A 164 -11.62 -6.45 3.34
CA VAL A 164 -12.05 -6.57 4.74
C VAL A 164 -11.18 -7.58 5.48
N ALA A 165 -10.96 -8.74 4.86
CA ALA A 165 -10.12 -9.81 5.40
C ALA A 165 -8.89 -10.04 4.53
N THR A 166 -7.71 -10.22 5.16
CA THR A 166 -6.43 -10.46 4.46
C THR A 166 -5.61 -11.53 5.18
N HIS A 167 -5.01 -12.45 4.41
CA HIS A 167 -4.06 -13.47 4.92
C HIS A 167 -4.63 -14.45 5.96
N TRP A 168 -5.94 -14.62 6.01
CA TRP A 168 -6.58 -15.63 6.85
C TRP A 168 -6.79 -16.95 6.11
N ALA A 169 -6.76 -18.07 6.83
CA ALA A 169 -7.24 -19.33 6.28
C ALA A 169 -8.73 -19.18 5.95
N ILE A 170 -9.18 -19.69 4.79
CA ILE A 170 -10.56 -19.50 4.29
C ILE A 170 -11.60 -19.82 5.37
N LYS A 171 -11.42 -20.92 6.13
CA LYS A 171 -12.32 -21.33 7.22
C LYS A 171 -12.46 -20.29 8.36
N ARG A 172 -11.54 -19.32 8.43
CA ARG A 172 -11.54 -18.25 9.44
C ARG A 172 -12.12 -16.94 8.93
N VAL A 173 -12.24 -16.77 7.61
CA VAL A 173 -12.72 -15.52 7.03
C VAL A 173 -14.07 -15.10 7.60
N PRO A 174 -15.08 -15.97 7.75
CA PRO A 174 -16.37 -15.56 8.32
C PRO A 174 -16.25 -14.91 9.70
N SER A 175 -15.35 -15.43 10.55
CA SER A 175 -15.15 -14.87 11.90
C SER A 175 -14.34 -13.56 11.92
N THR A 176 -13.75 -13.16 10.80
CA THR A 176 -13.02 -11.89 10.65
C THR A 176 -13.86 -10.79 10.00
N VAL A 177 -14.97 -11.15 9.38
CA VAL A 177 -15.93 -10.19 8.82
C VAL A 177 -16.80 -9.67 9.96
N THR A 178 -16.43 -8.52 10.50
CA THR A 178 -17.11 -7.85 11.61
C THR A 178 -17.57 -6.45 11.20
N PRO A 179 -18.59 -5.87 11.86
CA PRO A 179 -19.03 -4.50 11.59
C PRO A 179 -17.85 -3.50 11.55
N GLY A 180 -16.99 -3.51 12.57
CA GLY A 180 -15.86 -2.58 12.63
C GLY A 180 -14.83 -2.77 11.50
N HIS A 181 -14.61 -3.99 11.01
CA HIS A 181 -13.72 -4.22 9.85
C HIS A 181 -14.35 -3.75 8.54
N ILE A 182 -15.65 -3.96 8.36
CA ILE A 182 -16.40 -3.48 7.19
C ILE A 182 -16.40 -1.95 7.18
N GLU A 183 -16.82 -1.32 8.26
CA GLU A 183 -16.86 0.13 8.42
C GLU A 183 -15.52 0.78 8.12
N ARG A 184 -14.44 0.33 8.76
CA ARG A 184 -13.08 0.80 8.52
C ARG A 184 -12.72 0.72 7.04
N THR A 185 -12.97 -0.43 6.39
CA THR A 185 -12.61 -0.67 5.00
C THR A 185 -13.40 0.22 4.05
N VAL A 186 -14.70 0.40 4.30
CA VAL A 186 -15.56 1.32 3.54
C VAL A 186 -15.05 2.75 3.67
N ARG A 187 -14.78 3.24 4.89
CA ARG A 187 -14.27 4.59 5.14
C ARG A 187 -12.93 4.83 4.46
N HIS A 188 -11.98 3.90 4.58
CA HIS A 188 -10.66 4.01 3.95
C HIS A 188 -10.76 4.04 2.43
N LEU A 189 -11.62 3.20 1.81
CA LEU A 189 -11.82 3.22 0.37
C LEU A 189 -12.49 4.53 -0.08
N THR A 190 -13.46 5.02 0.68
CA THR A 190 -14.13 6.31 0.43
C THR A 190 -13.11 7.46 0.41
N ASP A 191 -12.25 7.54 1.42
CA ASP A 191 -11.21 8.55 1.51
C ASP A 191 -10.21 8.47 0.35
N ALA A 192 -9.79 7.26 0.00
CA ALA A 192 -8.87 7.04 -1.10
C ALA A 192 -9.49 7.47 -2.44
N LEU A 193 -10.73 7.07 -2.71
CA LEU A 193 -11.44 7.43 -3.95
C LEU A 193 -11.69 8.94 -4.05
N SER A 194 -12.05 9.59 -2.96
CA SER A 194 -12.26 11.04 -2.90
C SER A 194 -11.00 11.84 -3.26
N ARG A 195 -9.82 11.32 -2.86
CA ARG A 195 -8.52 11.94 -3.19
C ARG A 195 -8.10 11.69 -4.65
N TRP A 196 -8.43 10.53 -5.21
CA TRP A 196 -8.04 10.16 -6.59
C TRP A 196 -9.00 10.63 -7.66
N SER A 197 -10.25 10.85 -7.29
CA SER A 197 -11.30 11.30 -8.19
C SER A 197 -12.00 12.54 -7.62
N PRO A 198 -11.26 13.66 -7.41
CA PRO A 198 -11.84 14.86 -6.82
C PRO A 198 -12.96 15.38 -7.70
N GLY A 199 -14.09 15.68 -7.06
CA GLY A 199 -15.27 16.23 -7.75
C GLY A 199 -16.21 15.21 -8.38
N VAL A 200 -15.89 13.91 -8.34
CA VAL A 200 -16.82 12.85 -8.76
C VAL A 200 -17.85 12.62 -7.66
N LYS A 201 -19.13 12.85 -7.98
CA LYS A 201 -20.26 12.65 -7.07
C LYS A 201 -21.49 12.13 -7.84
N PRO A 202 -22.20 11.13 -7.29
CA PRO A 202 -21.79 10.33 -6.14
C PRO A 202 -20.61 9.38 -6.47
N LEU A 203 -19.76 9.16 -5.48
CA LEU A 203 -18.83 8.04 -5.53
C LEU A 203 -19.62 6.75 -5.25
N ARG A 204 -19.66 5.82 -6.21
CA ARG A 204 -20.35 4.54 -6.05
C ARG A 204 -19.39 3.46 -5.58
N ILE A 205 -19.68 2.85 -4.44
CA ILE A 205 -18.88 1.78 -3.83
C ILE A 205 -19.75 0.54 -3.74
N GLN A 206 -19.32 -0.52 -4.41
CA GLN A 206 -19.92 -1.85 -4.26
C GLN A 206 -19.35 -2.53 -3.02
N VAL A 207 -20.20 -3.12 -2.20
CA VAL A 207 -19.80 -3.98 -1.10
C VAL A 207 -20.23 -5.40 -1.43
N SER A 208 -19.26 -6.32 -1.59
CA SER A 208 -19.57 -7.69 -1.93
C SER A 208 -20.12 -8.44 -0.72
N GLY A 209 -20.96 -9.44 -0.98
CA GLY A 209 -21.25 -10.47 0.00
C GLY A 209 -20.03 -11.35 0.27
N LEU A 210 -20.07 -12.07 1.39
CA LEU A 210 -19.13 -13.11 1.77
C LEU A 210 -19.48 -14.43 1.09
N ASN A 211 -20.78 -14.78 1.13
CA ASN A 211 -21.28 -16.04 0.63
C ASN A 211 -21.62 -15.99 -0.86
N PRO A 212 -21.62 -17.13 -1.57
CA PRO A 212 -22.13 -17.19 -2.94
C PRO A 212 -23.53 -16.60 -3.04
N HIS A 213 -23.80 -15.88 -4.13
CA HIS A 213 -25.08 -15.21 -4.38
C HIS A 213 -25.55 -14.28 -3.25
N ALA A 214 -24.58 -13.72 -2.48
CA ALA A 214 -24.84 -12.89 -1.29
C ALA A 214 -25.76 -13.60 -0.28
N GLY A 215 -25.48 -14.88 0.00
CA GLY A 215 -26.19 -15.69 1.00
C GLY A 215 -27.50 -16.31 0.52
N GLU A 216 -28.05 -15.91 -0.64
CA GLU A 216 -29.30 -16.42 -1.22
C GLU A 216 -30.46 -16.47 -0.22
N GLY A 217 -30.68 -15.35 0.49
CA GLY A 217 -31.73 -15.26 1.53
C GLY A 217 -31.46 -16.17 2.75
N GLY A 218 -30.20 -16.34 3.13
CA GLY A 218 -29.77 -17.13 4.28
C GLY A 218 -29.56 -18.62 4.01
N LEU A 219 -29.78 -19.08 2.77
CA LEU A 219 -29.60 -20.51 2.43
C LEU A 219 -28.12 -20.94 2.41
N LEU A 220 -27.22 -20.03 2.04
CA LEU A 220 -25.78 -20.30 1.89
C LEU A 220 -24.93 -19.66 2.99
N GLY A 221 -25.56 -18.93 3.90
CA GLY A 221 -24.96 -18.22 5.02
C GLY A 221 -25.78 -17.00 5.39
N THR A 222 -25.63 -16.51 6.59
CA THR A 222 -26.46 -15.42 7.14
C THR A 222 -25.68 -14.13 7.37
N GLU A 223 -24.39 -14.09 7.05
CA GLU A 223 -23.51 -12.96 7.31
C GLU A 223 -23.95 -11.69 6.56
N GLU A 224 -24.57 -11.85 5.39
CA GLU A 224 -25.13 -10.72 4.64
C GLU A 224 -26.30 -10.07 5.37
N GLU A 225 -27.18 -10.88 5.98
CA GLU A 225 -28.36 -10.40 6.69
C GLU A 225 -28.05 -9.95 8.12
N THR A 226 -27.08 -10.60 8.78
CA THR A 226 -26.84 -10.39 10.21
C THR A 226 -25.66 -9.46 10.51
N ILE A 227 -24.75 -9.26 9.55
CA ILE A 227 -23.55 -8.46 9.73
C ILE A 227 -23.42 -7.39 8.65
N ILE A 228 -23.31 -7.81 7.36
CA ILE A 228 -22.92 -6.88 6.28
C ILE A 228 -24.03 -5.85 6.03
N GLY A 229 -25.27 -6.31 5.82
CA GLY A 229 -26.42 -5.45 5.58
C GLY A 229 -26.65 -4.42 6.69
N PRO A 230 -26.82 -4.84 7.96
CA PRO A 230 -26.98 -3.92 9.08
C PRO A 230 -25.84 -2.90 9.20
N THR A 231 -24.58 -3.31 9.01
CA THR A 231 -23.44 -2.37 9.03
C THR A 231 -23.53 -1.32 7.92
N LEU A 232 -23.97 -1.73 6.72
CA LEU A 232 -24.13 -0.79 5.63
C LEU A 232 -25.31 0.17 5.87
N ASP A 233 -26.37 -0.30 6.50
CA ASP A 233 -27.53 0.55 6.83
C ASP A 233 -27.12 1.62 7.86
N GLU A 234 -26.38 1.25 8.91
CA GLU A 234 -25.82 2.20 9.87
C GLU A 234 -24.90 3.24 9.17
N LEU A 235 -24.02 2.81 8.27
CA LEU A 235 -23.16 3.72 7.54
C LEU A 235 -23.94 4.68 6.63
N ARG A 236 -25.02 4.23 6.00
CA ARG A 236 -25.87 5.07 5.13
C ARG A 236 -26.51 6.24 5.86
N ASP A 237 -26.74 6.12 7.15
CA ASP A 237 -27.29 7.19 7.98
C ASP A 237 -26.25 8.28 8.34
N GLU A 238 -24.98 8.05 8.06
CA GLU A 238 -23.89 8.99 8.36
C GLU A 238 -23.36 9.71 7.10
N ALA A 239 -22.85 10.92 7.27
CA ALA A 239 -22.11 11.61 6.20
C ALA A 239 -20.75 10.88 5.94
N PRO A 240 -20.31 10.77 4.68
CA PRO A 240 -20.85 11.40 3.46
C PRO A 240 -21.93 10.57 2.73
N TYR A 241 -22.36 9.46 3.29
CA TYR A 241 -23.29 8.53 2.64
C TYR A 241 -24.72 9.07 2.68
N SER A 242 -25.18 9.58 3.81
CA SER A 242 -26.50 10.19 3.99
C SER A 242 -26.68 11.49 3.16
N SER A 243 -25.58 12.19 2.88
CA SER A 243 -25.64 13.41 2.03
C SER A 243 -25.76 13.10 0.53
N GLY A 244 -25.61 11.84 0.12
CA GLY A 244 -25.61 11.43 -1.27
C GLY A 244 -24.30 11.70 -2.01
N ASP A 245 -23.24 12.11 -1.32
CA ASP A 245 -21.90 12.27 -1.91
C ASP A 245 -21.25 10.93 -2.22
N VAL A 246 -21.61 9.90 -1.46
CA VAL A 246 -21.16 8.50 -1.64
C VAL A 246 -22.37 7.58 -1.60
N GLU A 247 -22.47 6.72 -2.58
CA GLU A 247 -23.52 5.69 -2.69
C GLU A 247 -22.91 4.32 -2.33
N LEU A 248 -23.36 3.73 -1.21
CA LEU A 248 -23.00 2.36 -0.82
C LEU A 248 -24.03 1.38 -1.38
N ILE A 249 -23.56 0.46 -2.22
CA ILE A 249 -24.39 -0.54 -2.90
C ILE A 249 -23.97 -1.93 -2.44
N GLY A 250 -24.89 -2.65 -1.84
CA GLY A 250 -24.65 -4.02 -1.36
C GLY A 250 -25.46 -4.35 -0.10
N PRO A 251 -25.27 -5.57 0.45
CA PRO A 251 -24.36 -6.63 -0.05
C PRO A 251 -24.78 -7.16 -1.43
N THR A 252 -23.83 -7.24 -2.34
CA THR A 252 -24.02 -7.66 -3.73
C THR A 252 -23.25 -8.96 -3.99
N PRO A 253 -23.75 -9.94 -4.79
CA PRO A 253 -22.95 -11.07 -5.22
C PRO A 253 -21.57 -10.62 -5.75
N ALA A 254 -20.50 -11.29 -5.30
CA ALA A 254 -19.13 -10.82 -5.55
C ALA A 254 -18.84 -10.63 -7.06
N GLU A 255 -19.25 -11.57 -7.91
CA GLU A 255 -19.05 -11.46 -9.37
C GLU A 255 -19.76 -10.23 -9.96
N ALA A 256 -20.92 -9.86 -9.43
CA ALA A 256 -21.66 -8.68 -9.88
C ALA A 256 -20.98 -7.40 -9.42
N ALA A 257 -20.53 -7.33 -8.15
CA ALA A 257 -19.81 -6.19 -7.59
C ALA A 257 -18.54 -5.87 -8.41
N PHE A 258 -17.72 -6.88 -8.67
CA PHE A 258 -16.50 -6.72 -9.46
C PHE A 258 -16.77 -6.35 -10.91
N ARG A 259 -17.78 -6.96 -11.55
CA ARG A 259 -18.19 -6.60 -12.91
C ARG A 259 -18.66 -5.16 -13.01
N TYR A 260 -19.50 -4.69 -12.08
CA TYR A 260 -19.95 -3.30 -12.08
C TYR A 260 -18.80 -2.30 -11.96
N ALA A 261 -17.80 -2.60 -11.14
CA ALA A 261 -16.62 -1.76 -11.04
C ALA A 261 -15.75 -1.82 -12.31
N ALA A 262 -15.53 -3.01 -12.88
CA ALA A 262 -14.77 -3.18 -14.11
C ALA A 262 -15.42 -2.49 -15.32
N ASP A 263 -16.76 -2.40 -15.35
CA ASP A 263 -17.54 -1.72 -16.39
C ASP A 263 -17.67 -0.20 -16.15
N GLY A 264 -17.05 0.34 -15.08
CA GLY A 264 -17.12 1.75 -14.73
C GLY A 264 -18.45 2.21 -14.10
N ARG A 265 -19.33 1.28 -13.74
CA ARG A 265 -20.61 1.59 -13.06
C ARG A 265 -20.44 1.82 -11.56
N ALA A 266 -19.32 1.36 -11.00
CA ALA A 266 -18.89 1.69 -9.65
C ALA A 266 -17.41 2.13 -9.65
N HIS A 267 -17.02 2.91 -8.65
CA HIS A 267 -15.69 3.49 -8.55
C HIS A 267 -14.73 2.61 -7.74
N GLY A 268 -15.29 1.73 -6.90
CA GLY A 268 -14.52 0.78 -6.12
C GLY A 268 -15.36 -0.35 -5.55
N VAL A 269 -14.68 -1.37 -5.04
CA VAL A 269 -15.27 -2.56 -4.40
C VAL A 269 -14.68 -2.74 -3.02
N VAL A 270 -15.52 -2.95 -2.02
CA VAL A 270 -15.15 -3.54 -0.73
C VAL A 270 -15.41 -5.03 -0.83
N ALA A 271 -14.37 -5.84 -0.68
CA ALA A 271 -14.45 -7.30 -0.75
C ALA A 271 -14.18 -7.94 0.62
N MET A 272 -14.94 -8.98 0.94
CA MET A 272 -14.82 -9.74 2.19
C MET A 272 -13.59 -10.67 2.20
#